data_85fdae316ea00187744ee52146dd1e5a
#
_entry.id   85fdae316ea00187744ee52146dd1e5a
#
_cell.length_a   1.000
_cell.length_b   1.000
_cell.length_c   1.000
_cell.angle_alpha   90.00
_cell.angle_beta   90.00
_cell.angle_gamma   90.00
#
_symmetry.space_group_name_H-M   'P 1'
#
loop_
_entity.id
_entity.type
_entity.pdbx_description
1 polymer ?
#
loop_
_entity_poly.entity_id
_entity_poly.type
_entity_poly.pdbx_seq_one_letter_code
_entity_poly.pdbx_strand_id
1 'polypeptide(L)'
;MNKIILSIAVVISMCIATSSFANPEKNEIVPKQEHEEMLYPTVLVRVGNGSGSGTVVYSELNEENEYQSFVLTNWHVISSNVIIKNEWSPEKKENIDTETRRPVNVDLWEYNNYSTSVGTIGRVAKIVAYDKGRDLALLQIEDTEGQMPYVATLYPEEVDEGPWIFQTVYAVGAGMGKPPFPTTGLLAGYSRDQDGRALYLASAPIIFGNSGGSLYVYSPRDTYELIGVPSMVSAYGWGNVITHMAWSRPISEIRVFLRDNKYGFILGDEPEIAEEEEDKEEDK
;
A
#
# COMPACT_ATOMS: atom_id res chain seq x y z
N MET A 1 26.84 -95.47 3.79
CA MET A 1 27.05 -94.18 3.08
C MET A 1 26.01 -93.20 3.63
N ASN A 2 26.35 -92.50 4.73
CA ASN A 2 25.45 -91.53 5.38
C ASN A 2 25.82 -90.13 4.90
N LYS A 3 24.88 -89.46 4.29
CA LYS A 3 24.99 -88.04 3.97
C LYS A 3 24.44 -87.22 5.14
N ILE A 4 25.35 -86.51 5.79
CA ILE A 4 25.02 -85.52 6.83
C ILE A 4 24.60 -84.25 6.11
N ILE A 5 23.35 -83.83 6.28
CA ILE A 5 22.85 -82.55 5.85
C ILE A 5 23.05 -81.55 6.98
N LEU A 6 23.93 -80.61 6.75
CA LEU A 6 24.19 -79.50 7.69
C LEU A 6 23.19 -78.38 7.38
N SER A 7 22.21 -78.20 8.30
CA SER A 7 21.28 -77.09 8.19
C SER A 7 21.91 -75.86 8.88
N ILE A 8 22.23 -74.84 8.06
CA ILE A 8 22.65 -73.53 8.56
C ILE A 8 21.39 -72.69 8.79
N ALA A 9 21.06 -72.48 10.06
CA ALA A 9 20.02 -71.52 10.46
C ALA A 9 20.65 -70.11 10.47
N VAL A 10 20.24 -69.29 9.51
CA VAL A 10 20.58 -67.86 9.48
C VAL A 10 19.57 -67.14 10.37
N VAL A 11 20.04 -66.68 11.53
CA VAL A 11 19.25 -65.80 12.39
C VAL A 11 19.43 -64.38 11.88
N ILE A 12 18.42 -63.89 11.17
CA ILE A 12 18.36 -62.47 10.81
C ILE A 12 17.84 -61.73 12.04
N SER A 13 18.78 -61.08 12.76
CA SER A 13 18.43 -60.12 13.81
C SER A 13 17.96 -58.82 13.15
N MET A 14 16.65 -58.63 13.15
CA MET A 14 16.00 -57.41 12.65
C MET A 14 16.10 -56.33 13.73
N CYS A 15 17.17 -55.55 13.74
CA CYS A 15 17.24 -54.32 14.53
C CYS A 15 16.21 -53.32 13.97
N ILE A 16 15.04 -53.30 14.60
CA ILE A 16 14.08 -52.21 14.43
C ILE A 16 14.68 -51.00 15.14
N ALA A 17 15.41 -50.20 14.40
CA ALA A 17 15.74 -48.84 14.83
C ALA A 17 14.44 -48.04 14.82
N THR A 18 13.81 -47.87 15.97
CA THR A 18 12.80 -46.87 16.21
C THR A 18 13.51 -45.52 16.13
N SER A 19 13.63 -44.98 14.89
CA SER A 19 13.93 -43.58 14.76
C SER A 19 12.76 -42.82 15.36
N SER A 20 12.96 -42.37 16.58
CA SER A 20 12.16 -41.31 17.19
C SER A 20 12.34 -40.09 16.28
N PHE A 21 11.42 -39.89 15.35
CA PHE A 21 11.26 -38.58 14.74
C PHE A 21 10.85 -37.65 15.85
N ALA A 22 11.83 -37.11 16.57
CA ALA A 22 11.63 -35.87 17.28
C ALA A 22 11.10 -34.90 16.25
N ASN A 23 9.82 -34.61 16.31
CA ASN A 23 9.25 -33.48 15.62
C ASN A 23 10.03 -32.27 16.13
N PRO A 24 10.93 -31.62 15.36
CA PRO A 24 11.45 -30.35 15.83
C PRO A 24 10.19 -29.50 15.95
N GLU A 25 9.90 -29.02 17.14
CA GLU A 25 9.08 -27.82 17.27
C GLU A 25 9.78 -26.82 16.34
N LYS A 26 9.27 -26.72 15.11
CA LYS A 26 9.55 -25.58 14.27
C LYS A 26 9.00 -24.41 15.06
N ASN A 27 9.87 -23.69 15.75
CA ASN A 27 9.64 -22.28 16.00
C ASN A 27 9.50 -21.67 14.60
N GLU A 28 8.29 -21.72 14.04
CA GLU A 28 7.95 -20.97 12.86
C GLU A 28 8.16 -19.51 13.26
N ILE A 29 9.23 -18.93 12.72
CA ILE A 29 9.45 -17.49 12.83
C ILE A 29 8.30 -16.88 12.07
N VAL A 30 7.28 -16.41 12.80
CA VAL A 30 6.18 -15.66 12.22
C VAL A 30 6.79 -14.35 11.74
N PRO A 31 6.66 -13.98 10.46
CA PRO A 31 7.17 -12.73 9.92
C PRO A 31 6.28 -11.56 10.42
N LYS A 32 6.39 -11.28 11.73
CA LYS A 32 5.54 -10.30 12.42
C LYS A 32 5.74 -8.91 11.87
N GLN A 33 6.98 -8.54 11.57
CA GLN A 33 7.35 -7.25 11.03
C GLN A 33 6.70 -7.02 9.67
N GLU A 34 6.74 -8.01 8.77
CA GLU A 34 6.11 -7.95 7.46
C GLU A 34 4.59 -7.76 7.55
N HIS A 35 3.97 -8.35 8.58
CA HIS A 35 2.54 -8.15 8.81
C HIS A 35 2.23 -6.74 9.29
N GLU A 36 2.94 -6.26 10.30
CA GLU A 36 2.67 -4.97 10.94
C GLU A 36 3.04 -3.79 10.04
N GLU A 37 4.12 -3.90 9.25
CA GLU A 37 4.62 -2.79 8.43
C GLU A 37 4.06 -2.77 7.00
N MET A 38 3.63 -3.92 6.45
CA MET A 38 3.14 -4.00 5.07
C MET A 38 1.70 -4.47 4.94
N LEU A 39 1.33 -5.55 5.63
CA LEU A 39 0.03 -6.19 5.42
C LEU A 39 -1.09 -5.43 6.11
N TYR A 40 -0.93 -5.12 7.40
CA TYR A 40 -1.98 -4.52 8.22
C TYR A 40 -2.29 -3.06 7.88
N PRO A 41 -1.33 -2.23 7.40
CA PRO A 41 -1.66 -0.89 6.91
C PRO A 41 -2.49 -0.89 5.61
N THR A 42 -2.56 -2.04 4.91
CA THR A 42 -3.26 -2.15 3.63
C THR A 42 -4.77 -2.31 3.86
N VAL A 43 -5.55 -1.48 3.20
CA VAL A 43 -7.01 -1.42 3.30
C VAL A 43 -7.69 -1.67 1.95
N LEU A 44 -8.96 -2.04 1.97
CA LEU A 44 -9.82 -2.08 0.80
C LEU A 44 -10.58 -0.76 0.69
N VAL A 45 -10.46 -0.07 -0.43
CA VAL A 45 -11.23 1.15 -0.74
C VAL A 45 -12.40 0.76 -1.65
N ARG A 46 -13.64 1.04 -1.21
CA ARG A 46 -14.87 0.73 -1.96
C ARG A 46 -15.58 2.00 -2.40
N VAL A 47 -15.92 2.05 -3.67
CA VAL A 47 -16.58 3.17 -4.32
C VAL A 47 -17.66 2.67 -5.26
N GLY A 48 -18.93 2.91 -4.93
CA GLY A 48 -20.04 2.37 -5.71
C GLY A 48 -19.96 0.84 -5.85
N ASN A 49 -19.85 0.35 -7.09
CA ASN A 49 -19.69 -1.09 -7.39
C ASN A 49 -18.22 -1.48 -7.65
N GLY A 50 -17.28 -0.54 -7.53
CA GLY A 50 -15.86 -0.76 -7.72
C GLY A 50 -15.08 -0.84 -6.40
N SER A 51 -13.90 -1.39 -6.47
CA SER A 51 -12.97 -1.40 -5.34
C SER A 51 -11.53 -1.37 -5.82
N GLY A 52 -10.66 -0.88 -4.94
CA GLY A 52 -9.22 -0.91 -5.07
C GLY A 52 -8.60 -1.04 -3.70
N SER A 53 -7.32 -0.85 -3.63
CA SER A 53 -6.56 -0.84 -2.38
C SER A 53 -6.31 0.58 -1.89
N GLY A 54 -5.93 0.69 -0.64
CA GLY A 54 -5.36 1.88 -0.03
C GLY A 54 -4.32 1.47 1.01
N THR A 55 -3.55 2.45 1.47
CA THR A 55 -2.55 2.24 2.51
C THR A 55 -2.67 3.35 3.55
N VAL A 56 -2.81 2.99 4.82
CA VAL A 56 -2.76 3.96 5.92
C VAL A 56 -1.33 4.50 6.02
N VAL A 57 -1.14 5.80 5.79
CA VAL A 57 0.17 6.45 5.76
C VAL A 57 0.39 7.45 6.89
N TYR A 58 -0.64 7.72 7.67
CA TYR A 58 -0.57 8.63 8.81
C TYR A 58 -1.71 8.39 9.78
N SER A 59 -1.44 8.46 11.08
CA SER A 59 -2.47 8.45 12.13
C SER A 59 -1.91 9.02 13.43
N GLU A 60 -2.12 10.32 13.66
CA GLU A 60 -1.63 11.02 14.85
C GLU A 60 -2.69 12.01 15.38
N LEU A 61 -2.50 12.48 16.61
CA LEU A 61 -3.35 13.50 17.21
C LEU A 61 -3.05 14.87 16.59
N ASN A 62 -4.10 15.63 16.30
CA ASN A 62 -4.01 17.03 15.93
C ASN A 62 -3.99 17.93 17.18
N GLU A 63 -3.97 19.25 16.99
CA GLU A 63 -3.99 20.24 18.08
C GLU A 63 -5.28 20.19 18.92
N GLU A 64 -6.36 19.65 18.38
CA GLU A 64 -7.68 19.49 19.04
C GLU A 64 -7.79 18.18 19.82
N ASN A 65 -6.72 17.39 19.90
CA ASN A 65 -6.67 16.03 20.47
C ASN A 65 -7.60 15.03 19.76
N GLU A 66 -7.80 15.19 18.47
CA GLU A 66 -8.50 14.25 17.61
C GLU A 66 -7.52 13.52 16.72
N TYR A 67 -7.72 12.21 16.51
CA TYR A 67 -6.88 11.48 15.57
C TYR A 67 -7.18 11.87 14.13
N GLN A 68 -6.14 12.23 13.40
CA GLN A 68 -6.17 12.41 11.96
C GLN A 68 -5.51 11.23 11.28
N SER A 69 -6.30 10.46 10.53
CA SER A 69 -5.81 9.27 9.84
C SER A 69 -5.99 9.40 8.34
N PHE A 70 -4.92 9.16 7.59
CA PHE A 70 -4.91 9.32 6.14
C PHE A 70 -4.58 8.01 5.42
N VAL A 71 -5.30 7.79 4.32
CA VAL A 71 -5.12 6.64 3.43
C VAL A 71 -4.73 7.14 2.06
N LEU A 72 -3.58 6.69 1.57
CA LEU A 72 -3.11 6.92 0.21
C LEU A 72 -3.71 5.87 -0.73
N THR A 73 -4.19 6.29 -1.91
CA THR A 73 -4.76 5.41 -2.93
C THR A 73 -4.57 6.02 -4.32
N ASN A 74 -5.10 5.37 -5.38
CA ASN A 74 -5.11 5.96 -6.72
C ASN A 74 -6.35 6.82 -6.98
N TRP A 75 -6.17 7.82 -7.85
CA TRP A 75 -7.28 8.63 -8.37
C TRP A 75 -8.33 7.76 -9.06
N HIS A 76 -7.92 6.85 -9.96
CA HIS A 76 -8.88 6.06 -10.72
C HIS A 76 -9.75 5.17 -9.82
N VAL A 77 -9.29 4.80 -8.61
CA VAL A 77 -10.06 4.04 -7.63
C VAL A 77 -11.24 4.87 -7.12
N ILE A 78 -11.04 6.18 -6.89
CA ILE A 78 -12.05 7.04 -6.25
C ILE A 78 -12.79 7.96 -7.24
N SER A 79 -12.40 7.97 -8.49
CA SER A 79 -12.83 8.95 -9.49
C SER A 79 -14.34 9.05 -9.68
N SER A 80 -15.08 7.94 -9.53
CA SER A 80 -16.54 7.93 -9.64
C SER A 80 -17.26 8.67 -8.50
N ASN A 81 -16.57 8.97 -7.39
CA ASN A 81 -17.10 9.73 -6.27
C ASN A 81 -16.76 11.24 -6.35
N VAL A 82 -15.99 11.66 -7.35
CA VAL A 82 -15.74 13.07 -7.64
C VAL A 82 -16.60 13.48 -8.84
N ILE A 83 -17.59 14.32 -8.59
CA ILE A 83 -18.58 14.75 -9.56
C ILE A 83 -18.34 16.22 -9.88
N ILE A 84 -18.01 16.51 -11.12
CA ILE A 84 -17.86 17.88 -11.63
C ILE A 84 -19.08 18.19 -12.49
N LYS A 85 -19.81 19.26 -12.13
CA LYS A 85 -20.96 19.76 -12.87
C LYS A 85 -20.68 21.16 -13.35
N ASN A 86 -20.94 21.41 -14.60
CA ASN A 86 -20.90 22.76 -15.18
C ASN A 86 -22.28 23.42 -14.98
N GLU A 87 -22.38 24.35 -14.04
CA GLU A 87 -23.64 24.99 -13.65
C GLU A 87 -23.54 26.52 -13.81
N TRP A 88 -24.66 27.15 -14.19
CA TRP A 88 -24.74 28.61 -14.33
C TRP A 88 -24.66 29.28 -12.96
N SER A 89 -23.67 30.17 -12.77
CA SER A 89 -23.54 31.02 -11.58
C SER A 89 -24.22 32.38 -11.83
N PRO A 90 -25.30 32.71 -11.12
CA PRO A 90 -25.95 34.03 -11.22
C PRO A 90 -25.02 35.17 -10.77
N GLU A 91 -24.12 34.89 -9.82
CA GLU A 91 -23.18 35.86 -9.25
C GLU A 91 -22.08 36.24 -10.26
N LYS A 92 -21.49 35.23 -10.91
CA LYS A 92 -20.39 35.39 -11.89
C LYS A 92 -20.90 35.62 -13.28
N LYS A 93 -22.22 35.40 -13.56
CA LYS A 93 -22.87 35.49 -14.90
C LYS A 93 -22.17 34.61 -15.96
N GLU A 94 -21.66 33.47 -15.53
CA GLU A 94 -20.98 32.48 -16.39
C GLU A 94 -21.24 31.07 -15.88
N ASN A 95 -20.94 30.05 -16.69
CA ASN A 95 -20.93 28.67 -16.25
C ASN A 95 -19.66 28.40 -15.45
N ILE A 96 -19.81 27.86 -14.26
CA ILE A 96 -18.71 27.45 -13.40
C ILE A 96 -18.77 25.93 -13.15
N ASP A 97 -17.60 25.33 -13.03
CA ASP A 97 -17.50 23.95 -12.62
C ASP A 97 -17.63 23.86 -11.10
N THR A 98 -18.65 23.15 -10.64
CA THR A 98 -18.86 22.85 -9.22
C THR A 98 -18.47 21.42 -8.95
N GLU A 99 -17.51 21.23 -8.05
CA GLU A 99 -17.02 19.91 -7.65
C GLU A 99 -17.74 19.44 -6.38
N THR A 100 -18.22 18.21 -6.41
CA THR A 100 -18.79 17.51 -5.25
C THR A 100 -18.01 16.21 -5.05
N ARG A 101 -17.47 16.01 -3.85
CA ARG A 101 -16.79 14.78 -3.43
C ARG A 101 -17.73 13.99 -2.54
N ARG A 102 -18.10 12.79 -2.98
CA ARG A 102 -18.85 11.86 -2.13
C ARG A 102 -17.87 11.07 -1.26
N PRO A 103 -18.23 10.75 -0.01
CA PRO A 103 -17.38 9.90 0.82
C PRO A 103 -17.20 8.52 0.22
N VAL A 104 -16.13 7.87 0.62
CA VAL A 104 -15.77 6.49 0.22
C VAL A 104 -15.76 5.60 1.46
N ASN A 105 -15.92 4.29 1.26
CA ASN A 105 -15.77 3.32 2.35
C ASN A 105 -14.36 2.75 2.33
N VAL A 106 -13.74 2.70 3.49
CA VAL A 106 -12.43 2.09 3.74
C VAL A 106 -12.64 0.92 4.69
N ASP A 107 -12.31 -0.29 4.25
CA ASP A 107 -12.40 -1.48 5.08
C ASP A 107 -11.01 -1.86 5.58
N LEU A 108 -10.85 -1.82 6.90
CA LEU A 108 -9.67 -2.30 7.61
C LEU A 108 -9.87 -3.79 7.88
N TRP A 109 -8.87 -4.59 7.55
CA TRP A 109 -8.93 -6.03 7.77
C TRP A 109 -8.53 -6.40 9.18
N GLU A 110 -9.28 -7.32 9.77
CA GLU A 110 -8.95 -7.93 11.05
C GLU A 110 -8.35 -9.32 10.85
N TYR A 111 -7.31 -9.63 11.61
CA TYR A 111 -6.57 -10.88 11.48
C TYR A 111 -6.53 -11.65 12.80
N ASN A 112 -6.66 -12.95 12.68
CA ASN A 112 -6.36 -13.91 13.75
C ASN A 112 -5.08 -14.68 13.38
N ASN A 113 -4.26 -15.02 14.36
CA ASN A 113 -3.01 -15.75 14.15
C ASN A 113 -2.15 -15.13 13.05
N TYR A 114 -2.00 -13.80 13.08
CA TYR A 114 -1.25 -12.95 12.14
C TYR A 114 -1.82 -12.91 10.70
N SER A 115 -2.09 -14.05 10.08
CA SER A 115 -2.35 -14.12 8.62
C SER A 115 -3.79 -14.49 8.26
N THR A 116 -4.59 -14.96 9.21
CA THR A 116 -5.97 -15.37 8.92
C THR A 116 -6.91 -14.19 9.04
N SER A 117 -7.41 -13.69 7.91
CA SER A 117 -8.41 -12.63 7.95
C SER A 117 -9.74 -13.17 8.48
N VAL A 118 -10.32 -12.50 9.46
CA VAL A 118 -11.57 -12.92 10.13
C VAL A 118 -12.72 -11.96 9.87
N GLY A 119 -12.44 -10.76 9.36
CA GLY A 119 -13.46 -9.76 9.07
C GLY A 119 -12.86 -8.44 8.62
N THR A 120 -13.73 -7.44 8.51
CA THR A 120 -13.34 -6.06 8.24
C THR A 120 -14.11 -5.10 9.14
N ILE A 121 -13.45 -4.00 9.50
CA ILE A 121 -14.08 -2.84 10.13
C ILE A 121 -14.21 -1.76 9.06
N GLY A 122 -15.45 -1.45 8.67
CA GLY A 122 -15.73 -0.38 7.72
C GLY A 122 -15.59 1.00 8.37
N ARG A 123 -14.91 1.91 7.67
CA ARG A 123 -14.80 3.34 8.01
C ARG A 123 -15.26 4.18 6.83
N VAL A 124 -15.81 5.34 7.12
CA VAL A 124 -16.12 6.36 6.12
C VAL A 124 -14.93 7.29 6.00
N ALA A 125 -14.57 7.67 4.78
CA ALA A 125 -13.47 8.58 4.53
C ALA A 125 -13.87 9.67 3.51
N LYS A 126 -13.34 10.88 3.71
CA LYS A 126 -13.45 12.02 2.79
C LYS A 126 -12.32 11.97 1.78
N ILE A 127 -12.60 12.33 0.53
CA ILE A 127 -11.56 12.59 -0.48
C ILE A 127 -11.03 13.99 -0.22
N VAL A 128 -9.84 14.11 0.39
CA VAL A 128 -9.28 15.41 0.77
C VAL A 128 -8.38 15.99 -0.32
N ALA A 129 -7.65 15.14 -1.03
CA ALA A 129 -6.82 15.56 -2.17
C ALA A 129 -6.82 14.50 -3.27
N TYR A 130 -6.58 14.92 -4.51
CA TYR A 130 -6.32 14.02 -5.63
C TYR A 130 -5.54 14.73 -6.75
N ASP A 131 -4.81 13.94 -7.51
CA ASP A 131 -4.14 14.35 -8.74
C ASP A 131 -4.42 13.33 -9.85
N LYS A 132 -5.17 13.76 -10.87
CA LYS A 132 -5.53 12.90 -12.01
C LYS A 132 -4.33 12.49 -12.85
N GLY A 133 -3.38 13.39 -12.98
CA GLY A 133 -2.19 13.17 -13.79
C GLY A 133 -1.20 12.21 -13.13
N ARG A 134 -1.02 12.33 -11.81
CA ARG A 134 -0.21 11.38 -11.01
C ARG A 134 -0.97 10.11 -10.69
N ASP A 135 -2.28 10.07 -10.91
CA ASP A 135 -3.16 8.97 -10.50
C ASP A 135 -3.04 8.66 -9.00
N LEU A 136 -3.02 9.71 -8.16
CA LEU A 136 -2.95 9.63 -6.72
C LEU A 136 -4.16 10.31 -6.07
N ALA A 137 -4.57 9.81 -4.91
CA ALA A 137 -5.58 10.41 -4.06
C ALA A 137 -5.27 10.18 -2.59
N LEU A 138 -5.69 11.13 -1.75
CA LEU A 138 -5.58 11.06 -0.30
C LEU A 138 -6.97 11.09 0.31
N LEU A 139 -7.23 10.15 1.19
CA LEU A 139 -8.47 10.01 1.93
C LEU A 139 -8.22 10.31 3.39
N GLN A 140 -9.12 11.03 4.05
CA GLN A 140 -9.12 11.24 5.49
C GLN A 140 -10.25 10.42 6.10
N ILE A 141 -9.95 9.56 7.05
CA ILE A 141 -10.94 8.78 7.80
C ILE A 141 -11.72 9.75 8.70
N GLU A 142 -13.05 9.65 8.68
CA GLU A 142 -13.92 10.55 9.47
C GLU A 142 -13.96 10.20 10.96
N ASP A 143 -13.63 8.96 11.33
CA ASP A 143 -13.59 8.53 12.73
C ASP A 143 -12.30 9.05 13.38
N THR A 144 -12.45 9.94 14.35
CA THR A 144 -11.34 10.60 15.05
C THR A 144 -11.13 10.06 16.48
N GLU A 145 -11.94 9.06 16.90
CA GLU A 145 -11.90 8.56 18.28
C GLU A 145 -10.71 7.62 18.57
N GLY A 146 -10.08 7.07 17.52
CA GLY A 146 -8.99 6.10 17.70
C GLY A 146 -7.89 6.20 16.66
N GLN A 147 -6.67 5.96 17.11
CA GLN A 147 -5.50 5.80 16.25
C GLN A 147 -5.64 4.57 15.36
N MET A 148 -5.22 4.66 14.10
CA MET A 148 -5.02 3.48 13.29
C MET A 148 -3.86 2.67 13.85
N PRO A 149 -4.06 1.38 14.15
CA PRO A 149 -3.05 0.58 14.87
C PRO A 149 -1.79 0.33 14.05
N TYR A 150 -1.89 0.41 12.73
CA TYR A 150 -0.79 0.15 11.81
C TYR A 150 -0.75 1.21 10.72
N VAL A 151 0.43 1.80 10.55
CA VAL A 151 0.71 2.87 9.60
C VAL A 151 1.95 2.49 8.81
N ALA A 152 1.90 2.62 7.49
CA ALA A 152 3.04 2.35 6.63
C ALA A 152 4.09 3.45 6.75
N THR A 153 5.35 3.08 6.86
CA THR A 153 6.47 4.01 6.83
C THR A 153 6.78 4.41 5.39
N LEU A 154 6.81 5.69 5.12
CA LEU A 154 7.19 6.22 3.82
C LEU A 154 8.72 6.22 3.68
N TYR A 155 9.23 5.83 2.51
CA TYR A 155 10.66 5.89 2.22
C TYR A 155 11.16 7.33 2.34
N PRO A 156 12.21 7.65 3.13
CA PRO A 156 12.61 9.02 3.41
C PRO A 156 13.30 9.69 2.21
N GLU A 157 13.31 11.02 2.22
CA GLU A 157 13.94 11.82 1.18
C GLU A 157 15.47 11.89 1.31
N GLU A 158 15.95 11.77 2.53
CA GLU A 158 17.35 11.95 2.91
C GLU A 158 18.27 10.79 2.44
N VAL A 159 17.68 9.70 1.93
CA VAL A 159 18.45 8.61 1.36
C VAL A 159 18.74 8.93 -0.09
N ASP A 160 19.90 9.55 -0.33
CA ASP A 160 20.38 10.00 -1.66
C ASP A 160 20.44 8.86 -2.70
N GLU A 161 20.44 7.62 -2.26
CA GLU A 161 20.65 6.45 -3.10
C GLU A 161 19.50 5.48 -2.96
N GLY A 162 18.49 5.58 -3.70
CA GLY A 162 17.59 4.47 -3.73
C GLY A 162 16.20 4.79 -4.17
N PRO A 163 15.30 3.83 -4.24
CA PRO A 163 15.55 2.39 -4.33
C PRO A 163 16.20 2.00 -5.66
N TRP A 164 16.96 0.88 -5.70
CA TRP A 164 17.74 0.47 -6.89
C TRP A 164 17.07 -0.60 -7.74
N ILE A 165 17.40 -0.65 -9.03
CA ILE A 165 17.13 -1.82 -9.86
C ILE A 165 17.84 -3.05 -9.25
N PHE A 166 17.15 -4.20 -9.28
CA PHE A 166 17.48 -5.47 -8.62
C PHE A 166 17.18 -5.53 -7.12
N GLN A 167 16.78 -4.44 -6.49
CA GLN A 167 16.30 -4.50 -5.11
C GLN A 167 15.00 -5.31 -5.05
N THR A 168 14.90 -6.18 -4.04
CA THR A 168 13.67 -6.93 -3.78
C THR A 168 12.56 -5.97 -3.37
N VAL A 169 11.40 -6.10 -4.00
CA VAL A 169 10.22 -5.32 -3.70
C VAL A 169 9.03 -6.21 -3.36
N TYR A 170 8.14 -5.70 -2.53
CA TYR A 170 6.91 -6.35 -2.11
C TYR A 170 5.72 -5.48 -2.50
N ALA A 171 4.83 -6.01 -3.35
CA ALA A 171 3.58 -5.34 -3.66
C ALA A 171 2.48 -5.92 -2.78
N VAL A 172 1.77 -5.06 -2.04
CA VAL A 172 0.69 -5.46 -1.12
C VAL A 172 -0.59 -4.75 -1.50
N GLY A 173 -1.67 -5.50 -1.64
CA GLY A 173 -2.96 -4.93 -2.01
C GLY A 173 -4.10 -5.95 -1.93
N ALA A 174 -5.33 -5.43 -1.98
CA ALA A 174 -6.57 -6.19 -1.93
C ALA A 174 -7.02 -6.66 -3.33
N GLY A 175 -6.17 -7.44 -4.00
CA GLY A 175 -6.42 -7.93 -5.36
C GLY A 175 -7.78 -8.61 -5.48
N MET A 176 -8.56 -8.24 -6.50
CA MET A 176 -9.93 -8.76 -6.74
C MET A 176 -10.89 -8.57 -5.55
N GLY A 177 -10.63 -7.56 -4.69
CA GLY A 177 -11.43 -7.30 -3.49
C GLY A 177 -11.28 -8.38 -2.40
N LYS A 178 -10.23 -9.19 -2.48
CA LYS A 178 -9.89 -10.20 -1.46
C LYS A 178 -9.10 -9.56 -0.31
N PRO A 179 -8.94 -10.27 0.83
CA PRO A 179 -8.01 -9.84 1.85
C PRO A 179 -6.66 -9.48 1.24
N PRO A 180 -5.98 -8.42 1.71
CA PRO A 180 -4.67 -8.05 1.23
C PRO A 180 -3.69 -9.20 1.27
N PHE A 181 -2.88 -9.30 0.23
CA PHE A 181 -1.83 -10.33 0.14
C PHE A 181 -0.58 -9.74 -0.50
N PRO A 182 0.61 -10.16 -0.04
CA PRO A 182 1.87 -9.74 -0.61
C PRO A 182 2.23 -10.55 -1.84
N THR A 183 2.89 -9.91 -2.79
CA THR A 183 3.66 -10.54 -3.86
C THR A 183 5.06 -9.98 -3.85
N THR A 184 6.06 -10.76 -4.27
CA THR A 184 7.44 -10.31 -4.31
C THR A 184 8.03 -10.37 -5.70
N GLY A 185 8.98 -9.49 -5.96
CA GLY A 185 9.72 -9.38 -7.20
C GLY A 185 10.91 -8.45 -7.04
N LEU A 186 11.33 -7.86 -8.15
CA LEU A 186 12.44 -6.90 -8.20
C LEU A 186 11.94 -5.55 -8.69
N LEU A 187 12.55 -4.48 -8.22
CA LEU A 187 12.51 -3.22 -8.93
C LEU A 187 13.27 -3.41 -10.25
N ALA A 188 12.53 -3.40 -11.36
CA ALA A 188 13.04 -3.81 -12.66
C ALA A 188 13.44 -2.63 -13.56
N GLY A 189 12.96 -1.42 -13.25
CA GLY A 189 13.29 -0.25 -14.05
C GLY A 189 12.60 1.03 -13.61
N TYR A 190 13.09 2.12 -14.18
CA TYR A 190 12.54 3.46 -14.08
C TYR A 190 12.02 3.88 -15.44
N SER A 191 10.89 4.59 -15.48
CA SER A 191 10.29 5.11 -16.68
C SER A 191 9.62 6.44 -16.40
N ARG A 192 9.01 7.00 -17.45
CA ARG A 192 8.14 8.17 -17.35
C ARG A 192 6.87 7.92 -18.16
N ASP A 193 5.77 8.49 -17.71
CA ASP A 193 4.53 8.50 -18.47
C ASP A 193 4.60 9.53 -19.61
N GLN A 194 3.49 9.68 -20.34
CA GLN A 194 3.39 10.59 -21.47
C GLN A 194 3.55 12.07 -21.09
N ASP A 195 3.26 12.40 -19.83
CA ASP A 195 3.40 13.75 -19.28
C ASP A 195 4.77 13.96 -18.58
N GLY A 196 5.67 12.99 -18.68
CA GLY A 196 7.02 13.05 -18.12
C GLY A 196 7.12 12.72 -16.64
N ARG A 197 6.03 12.30 -15.98
CA ARG A 197 6.04 11.92 -14.56
C ARG A 197 6.68 10.56 -14.36
N ALA A 198 7.38 10.41 -13.24
CA ALA A 198 8.12 9.19 -12.96
C ALA A 198 7.21 7.97 -12.75
N LEU A 199 7.73 6.81 -13.15
CA LEU A 199 7.14 5.49 -12.95
C LEU A 199 8.22 4.48 -12.56
N TYR A 200 7.89 3.60 -11.62
CA TYR A 200 8.66 2.38 -11.35
C TYR A 200 8.04 1.20 -12.06
N LEU A 201 8.89 0.37 -12.68
CA LEU A 201 8.54 -0.95 -13.16
C LEU A 201 8.98 -1.97 -12.11
N ALA A 202 8.06 -2.79 -11.63
CA ALA A 202 8.33 -3.89 -10.72
C ALA A 202 7.92 -5.22 -11.34
N SER A 203 8.67 -6.29 -11.04
CA SER A 203 8.32 -7.65 -11.43
C SER A 203 7.45 -8.37 -10.39
N ALA A 204 7.20 -7.76 -9.23
CA ALA A 204 6.23 -8.24 -8.27
C ALA A 204 4.83 -8.30 -8.92
N PRO A 205 4.19 -9.47 -9.00
CA PRO A 205 2.91 -9.58 -9.70
C PRO A 205 1.80 -8.76 -9.04
N ILE A 206 1.08 -7.98 -9.85
CA ILE A 206 -0.15 -7.30 -9.43
C ILE A 206 -1.32 -7.68 -10.35
N ILE A 207 -2.53 -7.50 -9.84
CA ILE A 207 -3.78 -7.77 -10.55
C ILE A 207 -4.78 -6.65 -10.27
N PHE A 208 -5.92 -6.64 -10.96
CA PHE A 208 -7.02 -5.72 -10.68
C PHE A 208 -7.40 -5.73 -9.19
N GLY A 209 -7.52 -4.55 -8.60
CA GLY A 209 -7.74 -4.36 -7.17
C GLY A 209 -6.47 -4.06 -6.36
N ASN A 210 -5.27 -4.35 -6.87
CA ASN A 210 -4.02 -3.90 -6.23
C ASN A 210 -3.77 -2.40 -6.38
N SER A 211 -4.46 -1.74 -7.33
CA SER A 211 -4.39 -0.27 -7.51
C SER A 211 -4.64 0.46 -6.20
N GLY A 212 -3.76 1.39 -5.83
CA GLY A 212 -3.82 2.15 -4.59
C GLY A 212 -3.21 1.45 -3.37
N GLY A 213 -2.77 0.21 -3.50
CA GLY A 213 -1.97 -0.49 -2.48
C GLY A 213 -0.54 0.05 -2.42
N SER A 214 0.38 -0.77 -1.97
CA SER A 214 1.76 -0.34 -1.71
C SER A 214 2.78 -1.18 -2.43
N LEU A 215 3.90 -0.54 -2.78
CA LEU A 215 5.14 -1.18 -3.17
C LEU A 215 6.19 -0.83 -2.12
N TYR A 216 6.77 -1.85 -1.47
CA TYR A 216 7.73 -1.69 -0.39
C TYR A 216 9.11 -2.22 -0.76
N VAL A 217 10.13 -1.71 -0.06
CA VAL A 217 11.47 -2.28 0.03
C VAL A 217 11.82 -2.52 1.50
N TYR A 218 12.64 -3.50 1.78
CA TYR A 218 13.32 -3.59 3.08
C TYR A 218 14.54 -2.67 3.03
N SER A 219 14.56 -1.71 3.95
CA SER A 219 15.58 -0.66 3.97
C SER A 219 16.75 -1.00 4.89
N PRO A 220 17.89 -0.31 4.75
CA PRO A 220 19.02 -0.43 5.69
C PRO A 220 18.71 -0.01 7.13
N ARG A 221 17.52 0.55 7.37
CA ARG A 221 17.01 0.90 8.72
C ARG A 221 16.24 -0.24 9.39
N ASP A 222 16.34 -1.45 8.85
CA ASP A 222 15.66 -2.65 9.34
C ASP A 222 14.12 -2.51 9.40
N THR A 223 13.53 -1.78 8.43
CA THR A 223 12.08 -1.57 8.29
C THR A 223 11.65 -1.68 6.84
N TYR A 224 10.39 -2.07 6.61
CA TYR A 224 9.77 -2.03 5.29
C TYR A 224 9.21 -0.65 5.02
N GLU A 225 9.63 -0.05 3.91
CA GLU A 225 9.28 1.31 3.55
C GLU A 225 8.59 1.38 2.21
N LEU A 226 7.52 2.17 2.17
CA LEU A 226 6.72 2.40 0.99
C LEU A 226 7.49 3.27 0.00
N ILE A 227 7.81 2.70 -1.15
CA ILE A 227 8.50 3.38 -2.26
C ILE A 227 7.57 3.76 -3.41
N GLY A 228 6.34 3.29 -3.42
CA GLY A 228 5.40 3.62 -4.49
C GLY A 228 4.01 3.03 -4.31
N VAL A 229 3.10 3.49 -5.17
CA VAL A 229 1.70 3.04 -5.22
C VAL A 229 1.45 2.35 -6.57
N PRO A 230 1.14 1.03 -6.59
CA PRO A 230 0.74 0.32 -7.80
C PRO A 230 -0.45 1.00 -8.47
N SER A 231 -0.33 1.29 -9.75
CA SER A 231 -1.30 2.08 -10.52
C SER A 231 -1.76 1.37 -11.79
N MET A 232 -0.85 0.72 -12.47
CA MET A 232 -1.11 0.11 -13.76
C MET A 232 -0.41 -1.23 -13.91
N VAL A 233 -0.92 -2.05 -14.80
CA VAL A 233 -0.30 -3.31 -15.23
C VAL A 233 -0.22 -3.31 -16.75
N SER A 234 0.88 -3.81 -17.31
CA SER A 234 1.01 -3.96 -18.75
C SER A 234 0.01 -4.98 -19.30
N ALA A 235 -0.46 -4.73 -20.49
CA ALA A 235 -1.33 -5.66 -21.21
C ALA A 235 -0.81 -5.90 -22.63
N TYR A 236 -1.04 -7.09 -23.17
CA TYR A 236 -0.68 -7.46 -24.52
C TYR A 236 -1.91 -7.90 -25.32
N GLY A 237 -1.96 -7.51 -26.58
CA GLY A 237 -3.06 -7.86 -27.50
C GLY A 237 -4.42 -7.35 -27.00
N TRP A 238 -5.41 -8.21 -26.93
CA TRP A 238 -6.80 -7.90 -26.57
C TRP A 238 -7.06 -7.83 -25.06
N GLY A 239 -6.09 -7.30 -24.28
CA GLY A 239 -6.26 -7.08 -22.83
C GLY A 239 -5.73 -8.22 -21.96
N ASN A 240 -4.85 -9.07 -22.48
CA ASN A 240 -4.15 -10.05 -21.66
C ASN A 240 -3.17 -9.35 -20.71
N VAL A 241 -3.46 -9.43 -19.42
CA VAL A 241 -2.68 -8.76 -18.37
C VAL A 241 -1.34 -9.48 -18.18
N ILE A 242 -0.25 -8.71 -18.15
CA ILE A 242 1.10 -9.19 -17.83
C ILE A 242 1.39 -8.78 -16.38
N THR A 243 1.00 -9.62 -15.43
CA THR A 243 0.99 -9.30 -14.00
C THR A 243 2.36 -8.94 -13.42
N HIS A 244 3.45 -9.45 -14.00
CA HIS A 244 4.82 -9.18 -13.59
C HIS A 244 5.47 -7.98 -14.32
N MET A 245 4.67 -7.14 -14.97
CA MET A 245 5.04 -5.83 -15.49
C MET A 245 4.14 -4.78 -14.82
N ALA A 246 4.39 -4.60 -13.54
CA ALA A 246 3.63 -3.72 -12.66
C ALA A 246 4.22 -2.31 -12.65
N TRP A 247 3.40 -1.31 -12.89
CA TRP A 247 3.80 0.10 -12.88
C TRP A 247 3.26 0.78 -11.63
N SER A 248 4.14 1.48 -10.92
CA SER A 248 3.80 2.18 -9.67
C SER A 248 4.18 3.65 -9.75
N ARG A 249 3.40 4.52 -9.12
CA ARG A 249 3.82 5.90 -8.85
C ARG A 249 4.86 5.90 -7.75
N PRO A 250 6.08 6.39 -8.02
CA PRO A 250 7.17 6.35 -7.03
C PRO A 250 6.97 7.35 -5.90
N ILE A 251 7.71 7.13 -4.83
CA ILE A 251 7.70 8.00 -3.64
C ILE A 251 7.99 9.47 -3.97
N SER A 252 8.80 9.75 -4.98
CA SER A 252 9.06 11.13 -5.44
C SER A 252 7.78 11.83 -5.93
N GLU A 253 6.92 11.13 -6.68
CA GLU A 253 5.63 11.68 -7.13
C GLU A 253 4.63 11.77 -5.96
N ILE A 254 4.69 10.85 -5.00
CA ILE A 254 3.87 10.90 -3.79
C ILE A 254 4.23 12.13 -2.95
N ARG A 255 5.51 12.43 -2.76
CA ARG A 255 5.97 13.62 -2.04
C ARG A 255 5.49 14.91 -2.68
N VAL A 256 5.69 15.03 -4.00
CA VAL A 256 5.20 16.21 -4.74
C VAL A 256 3.68 16.34 -4.56
N PHE A 257 2.92 15.24 -4.72
CA PHE A 257 1.47 15.25 -4.52
C PHE A 257 1.06 15.72 -3.11
N LEU A 258 1.70 15.23 -2.08
CA LEU A 258 1.38 15.59 -0.69
C LEU A 258 1.71 17.06 -0.42
N ARG A 259 2.87 17.56 -0.85
CA ARG A 259 3.29 18.97 -0.67
C ARG A 259 2.42 19.93 -1.46
N ASP A 260 2.15 19.65 -2.74
CA ASP A 260 1.29 20.47 -3.60
C ASP A 260 -0.12 20.66 -2.99
N ASN A 261 -0.59 19.68 -2.21
CA ASN A 261 -1.90 19.69 -1.56
C ASN A 261 -1.85 20.06 -0.07
N LYS A 262 -0.72 20.56 0.46
CA LYS A 262 -0.51 20.95 1.86
C LYS A 262 -0.60 19.82 2.89
N TYR A 263 -0.28 18.61 2.49
CA TYR A 263 -0.16 17.43 3.35
C TYR A 263 1.30 17.01 3.58
N GLY A 264 2.25 17.95 3.46
CA GLY A 264 3.69 17.72 3.69
C GLY A 264 3.99 17.20 5.10
N PHE A 265 3.16 17.52 6.09
CA PHE A 265 3.30 17.02 7.46
C PHE A 265 3.26 15.46 7.53
N ILE A 266 2.61 14.78 6.59
CA ILE A 266 2.64 13.30 6.47
C ILE A 266 4.07 12.81 6.16
N LEU A 267 4.90 13.64 5.56
CA LEU A 267 6.31 13.38 5.27
C LEU A 267 7.23 13.78 6.42
N GLY A 268 6.70 14.41 7.47
CA GLY A 268 7.47 15.02 8.55
C GLY A 268 7.93 16.45 8.24
N ASP A 269 7.42 17.08 7.18
CA ASP A 269 7.73 18.48 6.88
C ASP A 269 7.16 19.37 8.00
N GLU A 270 7.93 20.38 8.43
CA GLU A 270 7.42 21.38 9.36
C GLU A 270 6.29 22.20 8.70
N PRO A 271 5.25 22.60 9.47
CA PRO A 271 4.20 23.45 8.92
C PRO A 271 4.80 24.74 8.37
N GLU A 272 4.43 25.10 7.13
CA GLU A 272 4.76 26.42 6.60
C GLU A 272 4.18 27.48 7.53
N ILE A 273 5.05 28.21 8.26
CA ILE A 273 4.66 29.38 9.01
C ILE A 273 4.25 30.41 7.96
N ALA A 274 2.95 30.71 7.87
CA ALA A 274 2.48 31.81 7.05
C ALA A 274 3.24 33.08 7.52
N GLU A 275 4.12 33.61 6.69
CA GLU A 275 4.68 34.94 6.93
C GLU A 275 3.49 35.90 6.96
N GLU A 276 3.17 36.41 8.17
CA GLU A 276 2.27 37.54 8.30
C GLU A 276 2.90 38.67 7.49
N GLU A 277 2.31 39.06 6.37
CA GLU A 277 2.64 40.29 5.68
C GLU A 277 2.43 41.42 6.67
N GLU A 278 3.55 41.93 7.29
CA GLU A 278 3.54 43.17 8.00
C GLU A 278 3.10 44.26 7.01
N ASP A 279 1.83 44.62 7.06
CA ASP A 279 1.31 45.86 6.46
C ASP A 279 2.12 47.01 7.05
N LYS A 280 3.16 47.45 6.34
CA LYS A 280 3.80 48.72 6.57
C LYS A 280 2.80 49.81 6.19
N GLU A 281 2.02 50.25 7.18
CA GLU A 281 1.38 51.55 7.14
C GLU A 281 2.48 52.61 6.95
N GLU A 282 2.67 53.05 5.71
CA GLU A 282 3.39 54.30 5.46
C GLU A 282 2.55 55.47 5.93
N ASP A 283 2.89 56.02 7.12
CA ASP A 283 2.46 57.33 7.55
C ASP A 283 2.84 58.37 6.49
N LYS A 284 1.84 59.03 5.94
CA LYS A 284 1.95 60.33 5.26
C LYS A 284 0.95 61.32 5.80
#